data_911e22355f34c38a8b8386d2e6ba9cc5
#
_entry.id   911e22355f34c38a8b8386d2e6ba9cc5
#
_cell.length_a   1.000
_cell.length_b   1.000
_cell.length_c   1.000
_cell.angle_alpha   90.00
_cell.angle_beta   90.00
_cell.angle_gamma   90.00
#
_symmetry.space_group_name_H-M   'P 1'
#
loop_
_entity.id
_entity.type
_entity.pdbx_description
1 polymer ?
#
loop_
_entity_poly.entity_id
_entity_poly.type
_entity_poly.pdbx_seq_one_letter_code
_entity_poly.pdbx_strand_id
1 'polypeptide(L)'
;MADSSNRTVLTRREALILSAAAGVSITASKFANASDSVKTAAHQEPGNVSTPRSAIAKTQYGKVRGFLDGGVLTFKGIPYGQSTAGENRWLPAKPPVPWTDEYPALVYGANCPQNLHPWTSIEQTFLQDWDDGWQSEDMLKLNIWTPSLAGRRPVMFYIHGGGYSFGSSYELPSHDGAQMARHHDVVQVSINHRLNILGFFDVSDIGGSAYEDSVNVGMTDLVAALRWVHDNIENFGGDPDRVMIYGQSGGGSKVTTLMGMPSATGLFHRASAQSGGGGNIPSREQQKELARLVMKDLGLAPNDIASLQKMEWAKLVAAGNTAAAKINPPGPYMGPGAPGTPRVGWSPCVDGKVINMRSFFDAAPEISKHVPMLIGSVSEEGNRMSSRPTEEEWHASLAKTYGDEKAAAIVATLKKAYPQKKIQTLSYMCSGTPGLNGLSIRNNVVKMARLKHELRAAPAYAYYFTWQTPILDGLPGAWHTAELQFCFDNTKRCEQGTGNTHEAQALAKRMASSWAAFAATGNPSFAGLKWDPTNPETNKTMIWDNECHLVDDPDGEARKIILA
;
A
#
# COMPACT_ATOMS: atom_id res chain seq x y z
N MET A 1 66.45 -12.87 11.79
CA MET A 1 66.37 -11.72 12.68
C MET A 1 64.93 -11.30 12.74
N ALA A 2 64.39 -11.38 13.94
CA ALA A 2 63.02 -11.17 14.32
C ALA A 2 62.55 -9.72 14.10
N ASP A 3 61.30 -9.49 13.82
CA ASP A 3 60.46 -8.81 14.81
C ASP A 3 58.97 -9.05 14.54
N SER A 4 58.30 -9.61 15.52
CA SER A 4 56.90 -9.87 15.59
C SER A 4 56.25 -8.77 16.42
N SER A 5 55.42 -7.91 15.85
CA SER A 5 54.57 -7.00 16.64
C SER A 5 53.16 -7.60 16.76
N ASN A 6 52.88 -8.20 17.91
CA ASN A 6 51.56 -8.55 18.42
C ASN A 6 50.66 -7.29 18.55
N ARG A 7 49.60 -7.18 17.78
CA ARG A 7 48.48 -6.28 18.07
C ARG A 7 47.37 -7.08 18.73
N THR A 8 47.24 -6.92 20.03
CA THR A 8 46.13 -7.43 20.82
C THR A 8 44.86 -6.63 20.48
N VAL A 9 43.89 -7.28 19.89
CA VAL A 9 42.56 -6.69 19.64
C VAL A 9 41.73 -6.91 20.90
N LEU A 10 41.43 -5.84 21.61
CA LEU A 10 40.57 -5.86 22.79
C LEU A 10 39.11 -6.09 22.36
N THR A 11 38.41 -6.99 23.05
CA THR A 11 37.00 -7.27 22.85
C THR A 11 36.10 -6.15 23.41
N ARG A 12 34.90 -5.99 22.90
CA ARG A 12 33.91 -4.98 23.34
C ARG A 12 33.62 -5.01 24.86
N ARG A 13 33.91 -6.11 25.53
CA ARG A 13 33.70 -6.28 26.97
C ARG A 13 34.83 -5.66 27.80
N GLU A 14 36.04 -5.59 27.28
CA GLU A 14 37.19 -4.99 27.93
C GLU A 14 37.22 -3.47 27.79
N ALA A 15 36.64 -2.92 26.73
CA ALA A 15 36.48 -1.48 26.54
C ALA A 15 35.48 -0.83 27.52
N LEU A 16 34.54 -1.60 28.06
CA LEU A 16 33.52 -1.11 29.01
C LEU A 16 34.03 -1.08 30.48
N ILE A 17 35.12 -1.77 30.81
CA ILE A 17 35.64 -1.82 32.16
C ILE A 17 36.67 -0.70 32.43
N LEU A 18 37.24 -0.12 31.38
CA LEU A 18 38.25 0.95 31.50
C LEU A 18 37.69 2.38 31.61
N SER A 19 36.37 2.56 31.46
CA SER A 19 35.71 3.89 31.57
C SER A 19 35.14 4.21 32.95
N ALA A 20 35.33 3.33 33.95
CA ALA A 20 34.76 3.49 35.30
C ALA A 20 35.75 3.99 36.38
N ALA A 21 37.00 4.36 36.01
CA ALA A 21 38.03 4.75 36.97
C ALA A 21 38.67 6.10 36.64
N ALA A 22 37.88 7.16 36.52
CA ALA A 22 38.39 8.53 36.59
C ALA A 22 37.39 9.38 37.38
N GLY A 23 37.57 9.33 38.72
CA GLY A 23 36.88 10.22 39.62
C GLY A 23 37.39 11.65 39.49
N VAL A 24 36.53 12.61 39.25
CA VAL A 24 36.80 14.03 39.38
C VAL A 24 35.92 14.59 40.46
N SER A 25 36.53 14.97 41.58
CA SER A 25 35.90 15.72 42.67
C SER A 25 35.65 17.16 42.19
N ILE A 26 34.43 17.63 42.26
CA ILE A 26 34.09 19.04 42.14
C ILE A 26 33.45 19.51 43.44
N THR A 27 34.17 20.43 44.08
CA THR A 27 33.78 21.13 45.31
C THR A 27 32.59 22.08 45.04
N ALA A 28 31.65 22.05 45.98
CA ALA A 28 30.53 22.97 46.06
C ALA A 28 30.99 24.39 46.42
N SER A 29 30.51 25.41 45.73
CA SER A 29 30.47 26.77 46.27
C SER A 29 29.31 27.61 45.69
N LYS A 30 28.44 27.98 46.60
CA LYS A 30 27.67 29.24 46.73
C LYS A 30 26.48 29.49 45.81
N PHE A 31 25.36 29.45 46.45
CA PHE A 31 24.08 30.11 46.11
C PHE A 31 24.25 31.61 45.95
N ALA A 32 23.64 32.19 44.95
CA ALA A 32 23.12 33.57 44.97
C ALA A 32 21.99 33.73 43.94
N ASN A 33 20.84 34.04 44.45
CA ASN A 33 19.73 34.83 43.94
C ASN A 33 19.01 34.49 42.66
N ALA A 34 17.78 34.09 42.88
CA ALA A 34 16.66 34.08 41.97
C ALA A 34 16.35 35.45 41.43
N SER A 35 16.15 35.59 40.15
CA SER A 35 15.25 36.56 39.56
C SER A 35 14.44 35.91 38.44
N ASP A 36 13.16 36.09 38.52
CA ASP A 36 12.12 35.56 37.64
C ASP A 36 12.42 35.77 36.17
N SER A 37 12.62 34.72 35.44
CA SER A 37 12.30 34.65 34.03
C SER A 37 11.45 33.39 33.82
N VAL A 38 10.14 33.60 33.65
CA VAL A 38 9.25 32.59 33.12
C VAL A 38 9.76 32.22 31.72
N LYS A 39 10.62 31.24 31.65
CA LYS A 39 10.91 30.53 30.39
C LYS A 39 9.67 29.75 30.08
N THR A 40 8.94 30.15 29.05
CA THR A 40 7.99 29.30 28.34
C THR A 40 8.67 27.97 28.10
N ALA A 41 8.24 26.96 28.84
CA ALA A 41 8.64 25.58 28.60
C ALA A 41 8.21 25.27 27.15
N ALA A 42 9.18 25.09 26.27
CA ALA A 42 8.92 24.47 24.97
C ALA A 42 8.18 23.17 25.30
N HIS A 43 6.98 23.03 24.78
CA HIS A 43 6.26 21.76 24.85
C HIS A 43 7.16 20.70 24.19
N GLN A 44 7.90 19.95 25.00
CA GLN A 44 8.49 18.70 24.54
C GLN A 44 7.33 17.79 24.16
N GLU A 45 7.25 17.42 22.89
CA GLU A 45 6.36 16.35 22.46
C GLU A 45 6.55 15.17 23.41
N PRO A 46 5.47 14.61 23.99
CA PRO A 46 5.59 13.48 24.90
C PRO A 46 6.25 12.31 24.15
N GLY A 47 7.32 11.78 24.70
CA GLY A 47 8.01 10.61 24.16
C GLY A 47 7.13 9.36 24.17
N ASN A 48 7.65 8.26 23.62
CA ASN A 48 6.96 6.98 23.60
C ASN A 48 6.81 6.42 25.03
N VAL A 49 5.57 6.16 25.42
CA VAL A 49 5.24 5.65 26.77
C VAL A 49 4.30 4.46 26.66
N SER A 50 4.71 3.33 27.23
CA SER A 50 3.82 2.18 27.43
C SER A 50 3.82 1.76 28.90
N THR A 51 2.65 1.79 29.53
CA THR A 51 2.45 1.36 30.91
C THR A 51 1.22 0.46 31.00
N PRO A 52 1.08 -0.31 32.10
CA PRO A 52 -0.15 -1.09 32.34
C PRO A 52 -1.44 -0.26 32.44
N ARG A 53 -1.33 1.07 32.46
CA ARG A 53 -2.46 2.00 32.60
C ARG A 53 -2.72 2.86 31.37
N SER A 54 -1.82 2.82 30.36
CA SER A 54 -1.93 3.61 29.15
C SER A 54 -2.23 2.72 27.94
N ALA A 55 -2.98 3.26 26.98
CA ALA A 55 -3.26 2.59 25.71
C ALA A 55 -3.79 1.14 25.86
N ILE A 56 -4.80 0.94 26.70
CA ILE A 56 -5.47 -0.37 26.85
C ILE A 56 -6.85 -0.28 26.24
N ALA A 57 -7.08 -1.07 25.19
CA ALA A 57 -8.38 -1.22 24.54
C ALA A 57 -8.95 -2.63 24.72
N LYS A 58 -10.28 -2.76 24.67
CA LYS A 58 -10.96 -4.04 24.69
C LYS A 58 -11.23 -4.51 23.26
N THR A 59 -11.15 -5.81 23.04
CA THR A 59 -11.62 -6.46 21.81
C THR A 59 -12.55 -7.61 22.20
N GLN A 60 -13.24 -8.20 21.22
CA GLN A 60 -14.02 -9.42 21.42
C GLN A 60 -13.17 -10.59 21.93
N TYR A 61 -11.85 -10.55 21.73
CA TYR A 61 -10.93 -11.66 22.04
C TYR A 61 -10.13 -11.43 23.32
N GLY A 62 -10.17 -10.26 23.90
CA GLY A 62 -9.44 -9.88 25.11
C GLY A 62 -8.95 -8.44 25.06
N LYS A 63 -8.21 -8.01 26.07
CA LYS A 63 -7.61 -6.68 26.12
C LYS A 63 -6.32 -6.65 25.30
N VAL A 64 -6.06 -5.51 24.65
CA VAL A 64 -4.79 -5.22 23.98
C VAL A 64 -4.15 -4.01 24.63
N ARG A 65 -2.82 -4.07 24.82
CA ARG A 65 -2.03 -2.98 25.36
C ARG A 65 -1.07 -2.46 24.31
N GLY A 66 -1.28 -1.23 23.87
CA GLY A 66 -0.39 -0.47 22.99
C GLY A 66 0.54 0.46 23.77
N PHE A 67 0.93 1.54 23.14
CA PHE A 67 1.78 2.59 23.70
C PHE A 67 1.33 3.97 23.20
N LEU A 68 1.83 5.01 23.87
CA LEU A 68 1.63 6.39 23.47
C LEU A 68 2.85 6.83 22.65
N ASP A 69 2.62 7.21 21.38
CA ASP A 69 3.62 7.72 20.46
C ASP A 69 3.33 9.20 20.14
N GLY A 70 4.08 10.11 20.79
CA GLY A 70 3.88 11.55 20.59
C GLY A 70 2.42 12.00 20.76
N GLY A 71 1.70 11.48 21.74
CA GLY A 71 0.29 11.79 22.00
C GLY A 71 -0.72 10.92 21.25
N VAL A 72 -0.29 10.02 20.37
CA VAL A 72 -1.16 9.08 19.65
C VAL A 72 -1.15 7.70 20.31
N LEU A 73 -2.32 7.15 20.57
CA LEU A 73 -2.47 5.78 21.06
C LEU A 73 -2.20 4.83 19.89
N THR A 74 -1.14 4.03 20.01
CA THR A 74 -0.62 3.17 18.96
C THR A 74 -0.66 1.71 19.38
N PHE A 75 -1.26 0.87 18.54
CA PHE A 75 -1.36 -0.57 18.74
C PHE A 75 -0.83 -1.27 17.49
N LYS A 76 0.17 -2.11 17.63
CA LYS A 76 0.82 -2.81 16.51
C LYS A 76 0.72 -4.33 16.68
N GLY A 77 0.39 -5.03 15.59
CA GLY A 77 0.38 -6.50 15.55
C GLY A 77 -0.81 -7.16 16.27
N ILE A 78 -1.98 -6.51 16.35
CA ILE A 78 -3.19 -7.12 16.91
C ILE A 78 -3.65 -8.26 15.98
N PRO A 79 -3.88 -9.50 16.50
CA PRO A 79 -4.39 -10.58 15.67
C PRO A 79 -5.87 -10.35 15.29
N TYR A 80 -6.18 -10.46 13.99
CA TYR A 80 -7.54 -10.55 13.48
C TYR A 80 -7.89 -11.96 12.96
N GLY A 81 -6.90 -12.85 12.91
CA GLY A 81 -7.03 -14.26 12.56
C GLY A 81 -5.97 -15.11 13.24
N GLN A 82 -6.19 -16.43 13.26
CA GLN A 82 -5.21 -17.42 13.70
C GLN A 82 -4.11 -17.57 12.66
N SER A 83 -2.99 -18.24 13.05
CA SER A 83 -1.94 -18.65 12.12
C SER A 83 -2.51 -19.46 10.96
N THR A 84 -2.05 -19.15 9.76
CA THR A 84 -2.45 -19.84 8.51
C THR A 84 -1.52 -20.99 8.15
N ALA A 85 -0.57 -21.35 9.03
CA ALA A 85 0.39 -22.43 8.82
C ALA A 85 -0.25 -23.82 8.89
N GLY A 86 0.45 -24.80 8.31
CA GLY A 86 0.10 -26.21 8.42
C GLY A 86 -1.29 -26.53 7.89
N GLU A 87 -2.14 -27.13 8.71
CA GLU A 87 -3.49 -27.53 8.34
C GLU A 87 -4.42 -26.36 7.97
N ASN A 88 -4.07 -25.13 8.35
CA ASN A 88 -4.83 -23.94 8.01
C ASN A 88 -4.44 -23.31 6.66
N ARG A 89 -3.40 -23.80 5.99
CA ARG A 89 -3.00 -23.30 4.67
C ARG A 89 -4.17 -23.42 3.69
N TRP A 90 -4.40 -22.32 2.95
CA TRP A 90 -5.43 -22.21 1.91
C TRP A 90 -6.88 -22.36 2.39
N LEU A 91 -7.11 -22.49 3.69
CA LEU A 91 -8.45 -22.41 4.28
C LEU A 91 -8.81 -20.96 4.63
N PRO A 92 -10.11 -20.64 4.71
CA PRO A 92 -10.57 -19.35 5.23
C PRO A 92 -9.97 -19.03 6.61
N ALA A 93 -9.69 -17.76 6.86
CA ALA A 93 -9.14 -17.32 8.13
C ALA A 93 -10.06 -17.69 9.30
N LYS A 94 -9.49 -18.33 10.33
CA LYS A 94 -10.19 -18.62 11.59
C LYS A 94 -10.11 -17.40 12.51
N PRO A 95 -11.16 -17.08 13.30
CA PRO A 95 -11.10 -16.01 14.28
C PRO A 95 -9.93 -16.21 15.27
N PRO A 96 -9.38 -15.14 15.86
CA PRO A 96 -8.36 -15.27 16.89
C PRO A 96 -8.81 -16.15 18.07
N VAL A 97 -7.86 -16.84 18.68
CA VAL A 97 -8.12 -17.51 19.96
C VAL A 97 -8.25 -16.44 21.06
N PRO A 98 -9.33 -16.40 21.84
CA PRO A 98 -9.45 -15.46 22.94
C PRO A 98 -8.33 -15.60 23.96
N TRP A 99 -7.92 -14.48 24.54
CA TRP A 99 -6.89 -14.41 25.60
C TRP A 99 -7.42 -13.74 26.86
N THR A 100 -6.89 -14.13 28.00
CA THR A 100 -7.28 -13.60 29.33
C THR A 100 -6.41 -12.45 29.80
N ASP A 101 -5.12 -12.52 29.51
CA ASP A 101 -4.14 -11.48 29.84
C ASP A 101 -4.17 -10.34 28.83
N GLU A 102 -3.45 -9.25 29.09
CA GLU A 102 -3.31 -8.16 28.15
C GLU A 102 -2.36 -8.55 27.02
N TYR A 103 -2.86 -8.65 25.78
CA TYR A 103 -2.03 -8.91 24.61
C TYR A 103 -1.13 -7.69 24.31
N PRO A 104 0.22 -7.86 24.23
CA PRO A 104 1.15 -6.76 23.99
C PRO A 104 1.16 -6.37 22.52
N ALA A 105 0.36 -5.37 22.15
CA ALA A 105 0.29 -4.81 20.80
C ALA A 105 1.34 -3.71 20.60
N LEU A 106 2.63 -4.04 20.75
CA LEU A 106 3.76 -3.10 20.84
C LEU A 106 4.64 -3.08 19.58
N VAL A 107 4.61 -4.13 18.78
CA VAL A 107 5.46 -4.31 17.59
C VAL A 107 4.64 -4.81 16.41
N TYR A 108 5.09 -4.49 15.21
CA TYR A 108 4.45 -4.99 13.99
C TYR A 108 4.47 -6.53 13.96
N GLY A 109 3.38 -7.12 13.48
CA GLY A 109 3.29 -8.55 13.21
C GLY A 109 4.13 -8.95 12.00
N ALA A 110 4.25 -10.27 11.79
CA ALA A 110 4.94 -10.81 10.62
C ALA A 110 4.33 -10.34 9.31
N ASN A 111 5.15 -10.27 8.27
CA ASN A 111 4.70 -10.21 6.88
C ASN A 111 4.31 -11.60 6.40
N CYS A 112 3.45 -11.66 5.36
CA CYS A 112 3.30 -12.89 4.60
C CYS A 112 4.64 -13.33 4.02
N PRO A 113 5.02 -14.61 4.12
CA PRO A 113 6.22 -15.12 3.48
C PRO A 113 6.27 -14.79 1.99
N GLN A 114 7.35 -14.18 1.56
CA GLN A 114 7.54 -13.62 0.21
C GLN A 114 9.02 -13.54 -0.16
N ASN A 115 9.32 -13.37 -1.43
CA ASN A 115 10.69 -13.02 -1.83
C ASN A 115 10.99 -11.57 -1.44
N LEU A 116 12.22 -11.33 -1.03
CA LEU A 116 12.72 -9.97 -0.86
C LEU A 116 12.68 -9.23 -2.21
N HIS A 117 12.64 -7.91 -2.18
CA HIS A 117 12.44 -7.06 -3.38
C HIS A 117 13.61 -7.12 -4.36
N PRO A 118 13.59 -7.98 -5.39
CA PRO A 118 14.74 -8.16 -6.29
C PRO A 118 14.79 -7.13 -7.42
N TRP A 119 13.81 -6.24 -7.54
CA TRP A 119 13.59 -5.37 -8.71
C TRP A 119 13.57 -3.88 -8.42
N THR A 120 13.85 -3.49 -7.20
CA THR A 120 14.09 -2.09 -6.86
C THR A 120 15.52 -1.70 -7.21
N SER A 121 15.70 -0.59 -7.92
CA SER A 121 17.03 0.00 -8.07
C SER A 121 17.52 0.56 -6.73
N ILE A 122 18.83 0.79 -6.61
CA ILE A 122 19.41 1.39 -5.40
C ILE A 122 18.77 2.75 -5.12
N GLU A 123 18.53 3.56 -6.17
CA GLU A 123 17.88 4.86 -6.06
C GLU A 123 16.44 4.73 -5.57
N GLN A 124 15.69 3.76 -6.05
CA GLN A 124 14.32 3.51 -5.62
C GLN A 124 14.30 3.03 -4.16
N THR A 125 15.21 2.14 -3.78
CA THR A 125 15.35 1.69 -2.39
C THR A 125 15.68 2.86 -1.46
N PHE A 126 16.59 3.76 -1.87
CA PHE A 126 16.92 4.97 -1.12
C PHE A 126 15.71 5.90 -0.93
N LEU A 127 14.97 6.18 -2.01
CA LEU A 127 13.82 7.08 -1.96
C LEU A 127 12.67 6.56 -1.09
N GLN A 128 12.51 5.25 -1.01
CA GLN A 128 11.41 4.60 -0.32
C GLN A 128 11.75 4.15 1.10
N ASP A 129 13.04 4.04 1.44
CA ASP A 129 13.52 3.54 2.74
C ASP A 129 12.81 2.22 3.13
N TRP A 130 12.92 1.24 2.24
CA TRP A 130 12.14 0.00 2.28
C TRP A 130 12.53 -0.91 3.45
N ASP A 131 11.55 -1.40 4.21
CA ASP A 131 11.70 -2.38 5.29
C ASP A 131 11.01 -3.71 4.90
N ASP A 132 11.80 -4.75 4.63
CA ASP A 132 11.29 -6.08 4.33
C ASP A 132 10.67 -6.79 5.56
N GLY A 133 10.95 -6.31 6.77
CA GLY A 133 10.43 -6.86 8.01
C GLY A 133 10.80 -8.33 8.25
N TRP A 134 10.00 -9.03 9.06
CA TRP A 134 10.15 -10.45 9.33
C TRP A 134 8.93 -11.25 8.84
N GLN A 135 9.10 -12.51 8.47
CA GLN A 135 8.12 -13.31 7.73
C GLN A 135 7.63 -14.50 8.54
N SER A 136 6.32 -14.74 8.51
CA SER A 136 5.68 -15.91 9.12
C SER A 136 4.29 -16.12 8.53
N GLU A 137 3.79 -17.35 8.59
CA GLU A 137 2.39 -17.65 8.27
C GLU A 137 1.41 -17.26 9.40
N ASP A 138 1.89 -16.68 10.50
CA ASP A 138 1.08 -15.98 11.51
C ASP A 138 0.97 -14.48 11.22
N MET A 139 0.69 -14.13 9.96
CA MET A 139 0.67 -12.75 9.46
C MET A 139 -0.68 -12.04 9.59
N LEU A 140 -1.76 -12.70 10.00
CA LEU A 140 -3.08 -12.08 10.07
C LEU A 140 -3.16 -11.10 11.24
N LYS A 141 -2.46 -9.98 11.11
CA LYS A 141 -2.30 -8.92 12.12
C LYS A 141 -2.69 -7.56 11.53
N LEU A 142 -3.19 -6.69 12.40
CA LEU A 142 -3.50 -5.30 12.07
C LEU A 142 -2.83 -4.33 13.05
N ASN A 143 -2.73 -3.08 12.63
CA ASN A 143 -2.18 -1.98 13.42
C ASN A 143 -3.20 -0.86 13.48
N ILE A 144 -3.27 -0.15 14.62
CA ILE A 144 -4.21 0.94 14.85
C ILE A 144 -3.48 2.13 15.47
N TRP A 145 -3.74 3.32 14.93
CA TRP A 145 -3.36 4.61 15.50
C TRP A 145 -4.61 5.44 15.71
N THR A 146 -4.79 5.98 16.92
CA THR A 146 -5.95 6.78 17.27
C THR A 146 -5.57 7.89 18.26
N PRO A 147 -6.16 9.09 18.14
CA PRO A 147 -5.91 10.16 19.12
C PRO A 147 -6.60 9.90 20.46
N SER A 148 -7.63 9.04 20.49
CA SER A 148 -8.38 8.74 21.72
C SER A 148 -9.20 7.46 21.55
N LEU A 149 -9.34 6.68 22.64
CA LEU A 149 -10.23 5.51 22.69
C LEU A 149 -11.72 5.90 22.73
N ALA A 150 -12.05 7.15 23.05
CA ALA A 150 -13.41 7.67 23.06
C ALA A 150 -13.71 8.44 21.77
N GLY A 151 -14.96 8.40 21.33
CA GLY A 151 -15.44 9.11 20.15
C GLY A 151 -15.95 8.19 19.05
N ARG A 152 -16.31 8.75 17.92
CA ARG A 152 -16.75 8.05 16.71
C ARG A 152 -16.09 8.72 15.50
N ARG A 153 -14.80 8.44 15.30
CA ARG A 153 -13.97 9.03 14.22
C ARG A 153 -14.11 8.23 12.94
N PRO A 154 -13.96 8.86 11.78
CA PRO A 154 -13.82 8.11 10.55
C PRO A 154 -12.61 7.16 10.63
N VAL A 155 -12.77 5.96 10.08
CA VAL A 155 -11.74 4.92 10.05
C VAL A 155 -11.14 4.87 8.65
N MET A 156 -9.83 4.98 8.56
CA MET A 156 -9.06 4.86 7.33
C MET A 156 -8.35 3.50 7.32
N PHE A 157 -8.88 2.55 6.55
CA PHE A 157 -8.39 1.18 6.47
C PHE A 157 -7.49 1.01 5.26
N TYR A 158 -6.18 0.98 5.50
CA TYR A 158 -5.15 0.89 4.46
C TYR A 158 -4.83 -0.55 4.07
N ILE A 159 -4.77 -0.79 2.76
CA ILE A 159 -4.41 -2.06 2.13
C ILE A 159 -3.16 -1.83 1.29
N HIS A 160 -2.04 -2.45 1.68
CA HIS A 160 -0.74 -2.27 1.04
C HIS A 160 -0.70 -2.76 -0.41
N GLY A 161 0.27 -2.27 -1.17
CA GLY A 161 0.55 -2.58 -2.56
C GLY A 161 1.23 -3.93 -2.79
N GLY A 162 2.18 -3.95 -3.73
CA GLY A 162 2.96 -5.13 -4.08
C GLY A 162 2.21 -6.15 -4.94
N GLY A 163 1.22 -5.72 -5.71
CA GLY A 163 0.33 -6.62 -6.44
C GLY A 163 -0.44 -7.50 -5.45
N TYR A 164 -0.36 -8.79 -5.66
CA TYR A 164 -0.86 -9.82 -4.75
C TYR A 164 0.28 -10.75 -4.30
N SER A 165 1.53 -10.37 -4.54
CA SER A 165 2.69 -11.24 -4.41
C SER A 165 3.58 -10.91 -3.23
N PHE A 166 3.65 -9.64 -2.82
CA PHE A 166 4.56 -9.13 -1.79
C PHE A 166 3.98 -7.87 -1.14
N GLY A 167 4.72 -7.32 -0.19
CA GLY A 167 4.37 -6.11 0.54
C GLY A 167 3.95 -6.36 1.98
N SER A 168 3.80 -5.28 2.74
CA SER A 168 3.30 -5.31 4.10
C SER A 168 2.68 -3.99 4.54
N SER A 169 2.02 -4.02 5.67
CA SER A 169 1.40 -2.85 6.30
C SER A 169 2.40 -1.81 6.82
N TYR A 170 3.71 -2.09 6.77
CA TYR A 170 4.76 -1.24 7.32
C TYR A 170 6.05 -1.23 6.48
N GLU A 171 6.01 -1.77 5.26
CA GLU A 171 7.16 -1.85 4.35
C GLU A 171 7.76 -0.50 3.97
N LEU A 172 6.97 0.57 4.07
CA LEU A 172 7.41 1.95 3.81
C LEU A 172 7.15 2.82 5.04
N PRO A 173 8.06 3.77 5.37
CA PRO A 173 7.84 4.72 6.46
C PRO A 173 6.57 5.55 6.28
N SER A 174 6.12 5.72 5.03
CA SER A 174 4.86 6.38 4.70
C SER A 174 3.62 5.70 5.27
N HIS A 175 3.67 4.40 5.57
CA HIS A 175 2.51 3.64 6.07
C HIS A 175 2.22 3.84 7.57
N ASP A 176 3.09 4.56 8.31
CA ASP A 176 2.83 4.87 9.72
C ASP A 176 1.63 5.81 9.87
N GLY A 177 0.65 5.41 10.67
CA GLY A 177 -0.62 6.12 10.81
C GLY A 177 -0.63 7.25 11.84
N ALA A 178 0.47 7.48 12.56
CA ALA A 178 0.47 8.40 13.70
C ALA A 178 0.14 9.86 13.30
N GLN A 179 0.64 10.31 12.14
CA GLN A 179 0.38 11.70 11.70
C GLN A 179 -1.09 11.90 11.28
N MET A 180 -1.69 10.92 10.61
CA MET A 180 -3.11 10.95 10.29
C MET A 180 -3.97 11.03 11.54
N ALA A 181 -3.70 10.20 12.53
CA ALA A 181 -4.41 10.23 13.80
C ALA A 181 -4.20 11.56 14.55
N ARG A 182 -2.96 12.09 14.56
CA ARG A 182 -2.60 13.31 15.31
C ARG A 182 -3.20 14.58 14.71
N HIS A 183 -3.14 14.73 13.37
CA HIS A 183 -3.45 15.99 12.72
C HIS A 183 -4.84 16.04 12.06
N HIS A 184 -5.44 14.87 11.79
CA HIS A 184 -6.65 14.79 10.97
C HIS A 184 -7.84 14.13 11.68
N ASP A 185 -7.72 13.86 12.98
CA ASP A 185 -8.78 13.28 13.86
C ASP A 185 -9.45 12.03 13.27
N VAL A 186 -8.65 11.11 12.78
CA VAL A 186 -9.08 9.82 12.23
C VAL A 186 -8.52 8.65 13.03
N VAL A 187 -9.14 7.47 12.91
CA VAL A 187 -8.53 6.21 13.30
C VAL A 187 -7.89 5.59 12.07
N GLN A 188 -6.57 5.47 12.06
CA GLN A 188 -5.82 4.82 10.99
C GLN A 188 -5.66 3.35 11.31
N VAL A 189 -5.95 2.48 10.34
CA VAL A 189 -5.76 1.03 10.41
C VAL A 189 -4.93 0.57 9.22
N SER A 190 -3.97 -0.33 9.44
CA SER A 190 -3.25 -1.04 8.38
C SER A 190 -3.18 -2.53 8.68
N ILE A 191 -3.10 -3.37 7.64
CA ILE A 191 -3.22 -4.82 7.81
C ILE A 191 -2.19 -5.59 6.98
N ASN A 192 -1.76 -6.75 7.50
CA ASN A 192 -1.11 -7.81 6.72
C ASN A 192 -2.14 -8.91 6.40
N HIS A 193 -2.00 -9.53 5.25
CA HIS A 193 -2.86 -10.62 4.77
C HIS A 193 -2.04 -11.61 3.94
N ARG A 194 -2.61 -12.75 3.59
CA ARG A 194 -1.93 -13.73 2.73
C ARG A 194 -1.73 -13.21 1.32
N LEU A 195 -0.56 -13.50 0.76
CA LEU A 195 -0.09 -13.12 -0.57
C LEU A 195 0.41 -14.36 -1.33
N ASN A 196 0.77 -14.17 -2.60
CA ASN A 196 1.43 -15.16 -3.47
C ASN A 196 0.74 -16.54 -3.43
N ILE A 197 1.51 -17.62 -3.51
CA ILE A 197 1.00 -18.99 -3.43
C ILE A 197 0.24 -19.27 -2.11
N LEU A 198 0.52 -18.52 -1.03
CA LEU A 198 -0.16 -18.71 0.25
C LEU A 198 -1.56 -18.08 0.28
N GLY A 199 -1.83 -17.08 -0.58
CA GLY A 199 -3.11 -16.36 -0.62
C GLY A 199 -3.96 -16.59 -1.87
N PHE A 200 -3.37 -17.07 -2.97
CA PHE A 200 -3.99 -17.11 -4.29
C PHE A 200 -3.67 -18.38 -5.08
N PHE A 201 -3.76 -19.54 -4.43
CA PHE A 201 -3.44 -20.83 -5.00
C PHE A 201 -4.68 -21.74 -4.99
N ASP A 202 -5.16 -22.13 -6.19
CA ASP A 202 -6.34 -23.00 -6.29
C ASP A 202 -5.97 -24.44 -6.01
N VAL A 203 -6.19 -24.90 -4.79
CA VAL A 203 -5.99 -26.29 -4.37
C VAL A 203 -7.30 -27.05 -4.25
N SER A 204 -8.40 -26.56 -4.82
CA SER A 204 -9.72 -27.21 -4.74
C SER A 204 -9.73 -28.62 -5.37
N ASP A 205 -9.06 -28.80 -6.52
CA ASP A 205 -8.92 -30.11 -7.16
C ASP A 205 -7.93 -31.04 -6.41
N ILE A 206 -7.08 -30.49 -5.54
CA ILE A 206 -6.05 -31.23 -4.78
C ILE A 206 -6.58 -31.67 -3.42
N GLY A 207 -7.24 -30.75 -2.67
CA GLY A 207 -7.70 -30.95 -1.30
C GLY A 207 -9.21 -31.16 -1.16
N GLY A 208 -9.98 -31.03 -2.26
CA GLY A 208 -11.43 -31.23 -2.27
C GLY A 208 -12.23 -30.00 -1.78
N SER A 209 -13.50 -30.20 -1.46
CA SER A 209 -14.49 -29.15 -1.22
C SER A 209 -14.16 -28.20 -0.06
N ALA A 210 -13.37 -28.62 0.94
CA ALA A 210 -12.92 -27.75 2.02
C ALA A 210 -12.03 -26.59 1.52
N TYR A 211 -11.39 -26.75 0.35
CA TYR A 211 -10.47 -25.79 -0.26
C TYR A 211 -11.08 -25.04 -1.45
N GLU A 212 -12.40 -25.05 -1.59
CA GLU A 212 -13.08 -24.41 -2.72
C GLU A 212 -12.75 -22.91 -2.86
N ASP A 213 -12.57 -22.22 -1.74
CA ASP A 213 -12.26 -20.77 -1.70
C ASP A 213 -10.75 -20.46 -1.73
N SER A 214 -9.88 -21.50 -1.84
CA SER A 214 -8.42 -21.40 -1.66
C SER A 214 -7.75 -20.36 -2.56
N VAL A 215 -8.21 -20.21 -3.79
CA VAL A 215 -7.68 -19.24 -4.77
C VAL A 215 -7.92 -17.78 -4.38
N ASN A 216 -8.88 -17.53 -3.50
CA ASN A 216 -9.28 -16.18 -3.10
C ASN A 216 -9.12 -15.93 -1.59
N VAL A 217 -8.40 -16.79 -0.85
CA VAL A 217 -8.26 -16.64 0.61
C VAL A 217 -7.52 -15.36 1.00
N GLY A 218 -6.61 -14.85 0.18
CA GLY A 218 -5.99 -13.54 0.40
C GLY A 218 -6.99 -12.39 0.37
N MET A 219 -8.07 -12.51 -0.42
CA MET A 219 -9.16 -11.52 -0.42
C MET A 219 -10.13 -11.72 0.75
N THR A 220 -10.41 -12.98 1.12
CA THR A 220 -11.26 -13.23 2.30
C THR A 220 -10.59 -12.87 3.62
N ASP A 221 -9.25 -12.82 3.68
CA ASP A 221 -8.50 -12.27 4.82
C ASP A 221 -8.81 -10.78 5.02
N LEU A 222 -8.90 -10.00 3.92
CA LEU A 222 -9.29 -8.59 3.98
C LEU A 222 -10.71 -8.41 4.51
N VAL A 223 -11.63 -9.30 4.11
CA VAL A 223 -13.01 -9.32 4.64
C VAL A 223 -13.01 -9.66 6.13
N ALA A 224 -12.18 -10.62 6.57
CA ALA A 224 -12.05 -10.97 7.98
C ALA A 224 -11.50 -9.78 8.80
N ALA A 225 -10.50 -9.07 8.29
CA ALA A 225 -9.97 -7.86 8.92
C ALA A 225 -11.02 -6.73 8.99
N LEU A 226 -11.80 -6.52 7.94
CA LEU A 226 -12.89 -5.53 7.94
C LEU A 226 -14.00 -5.90 8.93
N ARG A 227 -14.36 -7.17 9.07
CA ARG A 227 -15.30 -7.64 10.13
C ARG A 227 -14.74 -7.38 11.51
N TRP A 228 -13.44 -7.69 11.71
CA TRP A 228 -12.79 -7.39 12.98
C TRP A 228 -12.86 -5.88 13.30
N VAL A 229 -12.63 -5.02 12.31
CA VAL A 229 -12.76 -3.55 12.46
C VAL A 229 -14.20 -3.19 12.81
N HIS A 230 -15.19 -3.68 12.06
CA HIS A 230 -16.60 -3.45 12.33
C HIS A 230 -16.97 -3.79 13.80
N ASP A 231 -16.48 -4.91 14.30
CA ASP A 231 -16.87 -5.43 15.61
C ASP A 231 -16.11 -4.81 16.80
N ASN A 232 -14.95 -4.16 16.55
CA ASN A 232 -14.05 -3.75 17.62
C ASN A 232 -13.66 -2.26 17.60
N ILE A 233 -13.79 -1.56 16.45
CA ILE A 233 -13.15 -0.25 16.27
C ILE A 233 -13.74 0.86 17.16
N GLU A 234 -14.95 0.70 17.64
CA GLU A 234 -15.56 1.63 18.61
C GLU A 234 -14.73 1.72 19.89
N ASN A 235 -14.13 0.61 20.33
CA ASN A 235 -13.25 0.59 21.51
C ASN A 235 -11.91 1.31 21.28
N PHE A 236 -11.64 1.70 20.04
CA PHE A 236 -10.49 2.52 19.64
C PHE A 236 -10.90 3.93 19.20
N GLY A 237 -12.13 4.35 19.51
CA GLY A 237 -12.69 5.66 19.20
C GLY A 237 -13.05 5.86 17.73
N GLY A 238 -13.13 4.78 16.95
CA GLY A 238 -13.56 4.77 15.54
C GLY A 238 -15.07 4.55 15.39
N ASP A 239 -15.57 4.84 14.20
CA ASP A 239 -16.96 4.64 13.81
C ASP A 239 -17.06 3.51 12.78
N PRO A 240 -17.65 2.34 13.11
CA PRO A 240 -17.78 1.22 12.20
C PRO A 240 -18.64 1.56 10.96
N ASP A 241 -19.50 2.59 11.02
CA ASP A 241 -20.33 3.05 9.91
C ASP A 241 -19.65 4.11 9.03
N ARG A 242 -18.40 4.46 9.34
CA ARG A 242 -17.59 5.45 8.59
C ARG A 242 -16.20 4.92 8.24
N VAL A 243 -16.15 3.73 7.64
CA VAL A 243 -14.91 3.08 7.21
C VAL A 243 -14.61 3.41 5.76
N MET A 244 -13.44 3.98 5.49
CA MET A 244 -12.87 4.13 4.16
C MET A 244 -11.81 3.06 3.92
N ILE A 245 -12.01 2.19 2.93
CA ILE A 245 -10.95 1.32 2.42
C ILE A 245 -10.12 2.10 1.40
N TYR A 246 -8.80 2.03 1.51
CA TYR A 246 -7.91 2.65 0.54
C TYR A 246 -6.61 1.88 0.37
N GLY A 247 -6.01 2.00 -0.81
CA GLY A 247 -4.78 1.30 -1.12
C GLY A 247 -4.19 1.74 -2.43
N GLN A 248 -2.87 1.55 -2.56
CA GLN A 248 -2.09 1.96 -3.71
C GLN A 248 -1.61 0.73 -4.50
N SER A 249 -1.49 0.85 -5.84
CA SER A 249 -0.99 -0.25 -6.69
C SER A 249 -1.86 -1.51 -6.54
N GLY A 250 -1.27 -2.64 -6.18
CA GLY A 250 -2.02 -3.84 -5.82
C GLY A 250 -3.05 -3.62 -4.71
N GLY A 251 -2.82 -2.68 -3.79
CA GLY A 251 -3.79 -2.25 -2.79
C GLY A 251 -5.03 -1.62 -3.41
N GLY A 252 -4.86 -0.74 -4.41
CA GLY A 252 -5.97 -0.18 -5.19
C GLY A 252 -6.75 -1.26 -5.94
N SER A 253 -6.07 -2.28 -6.46
CA SER A 253 -6.72 -3.44 -7.08
C SER A 253 -7.53 -4.26 -6.06
N LYS A 254 -7.02 -4.44 -4.85
CA LYS A 254 -7.73 -5.10 -3.75
C LYS A 254 -8.97 -4.29 -3.33
N VAL A 255 -8.86 -2.95 -3.27
CA VAL A 255 -10.00 -2.05 -3.01
C VAL A 255 -11.11 -2.25 -4.04
N THR A 256 -10.78 -2.20 -5.33
CA THR A 256 -11.80 -2.38 -6.39
C THR A 256 -12.39 -3.78 -6.40
N THR A 257 -11.61 -4.81 -6.06
CA THR A 257 -12.10 -6.18 -5.91
C THR A 257 -13.10 -6.29 -4.74
N LEU A 258 -12.76 -5.74 -3.56
CA LEU A 258 -13.65 -5.71 -2.39
C LEU A 258 -14.99 -5.03 -2.69
N MET A 259 -14.99 -3.97 -3.51
CA MET A 259 -16.23 -3.29 -3.91
C MET A 259 -17.21 -4.22 -4.68
N GLY A 260 -16.71 -5.27 -5.31
CA GLY A 260 -17.50 -6.29 -6.01
C GLY A 260 -17.76 -7.57 -5.21
N MET A 261 -17.24 -7.70 -3.99
CA MET A 261 -17.40 -8.90 -3.17
C MET A 261 -18.64 -8.83 -2.27
N PRO A 262 -19.62 -9.76 -2.42
CA PRO A 262 -20.82 -9.77 -1.57
C PRO A 262 -20.52 -9.83 -0.08
N SER A 263 -19.48 -10.58 0.31
CA SER A 263 -19.06 -10.76 1.71
C SER A 263 -18.46 -9.50 2.37
N ALA A 264 -18.11 -8.49 1.57
CA ALA A 264 -17.57 -7.20 2.03
C ALA A 264 -18.66 -6.10 2.11
N THR A 265 -19.87 -6.38 1.63
CA THR A 265 -20.97 -5.40 1.63
C THR A 265 -21.30 -4.94 3.04
N GLY A 266 -21.38 -3.62 3.24
CA GLY A 266 -21.70 -3.01 4.55
C GLY A 266 -20.50 -2.90 5.51
N LEU A 267 -19.31 -3.44 5.17
CA LEU A 267 -18.12 -3.34 6.00
C LEU A 267 -17.27 -2.10 5.70
N PHE A 268 -17.59 -1.37 4.64
CA PHE A 268 -16.95 -0.10 4.28
C PHE A 268 -17.94 0.83 3.59
N HIS A 269 -17.68 2.13 3.67
CA HIS A 269 -18.59 3.20 3.31
C HIS A 269 -17.99 4.19 2.30
N ARG A 270 -16.67 4.14 2.09
CA ARG A 270 -15.92 4.93 1.09
C ARG A 270 -14.79 4.05 0.56
N ALA A 271 -14.35 4.32 -0.67
CA ALA A 271 -13.27 3.58 -1.30
C ALA A 271 -12.30 4.53 -2.00
N SER A 272 -10.98 4.30 -1.84
CA SER A 272 -9.97 5.03 -2.62
C SER A 272 -8.99 4.06 -3.28
N ALA A 273 -8.96 4.08 -4.62
CA ALA A 273 -8.06 3.27 -5.43
C ALA A 273 -6.96 4.16 -6.03
N GLN A 274 -5.72 3.96 -5.59
CA GLN A 274 -4.57 4.78 -5.93
C GLN A 274 -3.63 3.99 -6.86
N SER A 275 -3.40 4.48 -8.07
CA SER A 275 -2.51 3.85 -9.08
C SER A 275 -2.76 2.34 -9.29
N GLY A 276 -4.04 1.91 -9.16
CA GLY A 276 -4.43 0.50 -9.25
C GLY A 276 -5.95 0.34 -9.37
N GLY A 277 -6.38 -0.88 -9.65
CA GLY A 277 -7.81 -1.22 -9.78
C GLY A 277 -8.22 -1.60 -11.20
N GLY A 278 -9.45 -2.09 -11.34
CA GLY A 278 -10.03 -2.47 -12.64
C GLY A 278 -9.24 -3.56 -13.36
N GLY A 279 -8.68 -4.52 -12.64
CA GLY A 279 -7.77 -5.52 -13.19
C GLY A 279 -8.44 -6.58 -14.06
N ASN A 280 -7.77 -6.96 -15.14
CA ASN A 280 -8.09 -8.17 -15.89
C ASN A 280 -7.46 -9.36 -15.15
N ILE A 281 -8.25 -10.05 -14.34
CA ILE A 281 -7.82 -11.20 -13.54
C ILE A 281 -8.07 -12.52 -14.26
N PRO A 282 -7.24 -13.57 -14.02
CA PRO A 282 -7.38 -14.86 -14.69
C PRO A 282 -8.68 -15.57 -14.33
N SER A 283 -9.06 -16.52 -15.19
CA SER A 283 -10.16 -17.43 -14.89
C SER A 283 -9.72 -18.48 -13.86
N ARG A 284 -10.69 -19.11 -13.19
CA ARG A 284 -10.41 -20.20 -12.25
C ARG A 284 -9.68 -21.38 -12.92
N GLU A 285 -10.04 -21.72 -14.16
CA GLU A 285 -9.35 -22.80 -14.87
C GLU A 285 -7.87 -22.53 -15.13
N GLN A 286 -7.54 -21.27 -15.44
CA GLN A 286 -6.13 -20.85 -15.56
C GLN A 286 -5.37 -20.97 -14.23
N GLN A 287 -6.01 -20.67 -13.09
CA GLN A 287 -5.41 -20.85 -11.76
C GLN A 287 -5.25 -22.34 -11.40
N LYS A 288 -6.20 -23.19 -11.77
CA LYS A 288 -6.08 -24.65 -11.62
C LYS A 288 -4.93 -25.22 -12.45
N GLU A 289 -4.71 -24.71 -13.66
CA GLU A 289 -3.57 -25.13 -14.49
C GLU A 289 -2.23 -24.74 -13.85
N LEU A 290 -2.14 -23.52 -13.27
CA LEU A 290 -0.98 -23.13 -12.47
C LEU A 290 -0.77 -24.10 -11.31
N ALA A 291 -1.83 -24.52 -10.62
CA ALA A 291 -1.75 -25.45 -9.51
C ALA A 291 -1.22 -26.83 -9.95
N ARG A 292 -1.72 -27.37 -11.07
CA ARG A 292 -1.21 -28.64 -11.66
C ARG A 292 0.28 -28.54 -11.99
N LEU A 293 0.72 -27.40 -12.52
CA LEU A 293 2.14 -27.17 -12.83
C LEU A 293 3.00 -27.13 -11.56
N VAL A 294 2.54 -26.46 -10.50
CA VAL A 294 3.23 -26.43 -9.21
C VAL A 294 3.38 -27.86 -8.64
N MET A 295 2.29 -28.66 -8.63
CA MET A 295 2.34 -30.05 -8.15
C MET A 295 3.34 -30.89 -8.93
N LYS A 296 3.33 -30.76 -10.26
CA LYS A 296 4.29 -31.45 -11.15
C LYS A 296 5.73 -31.05 -10.86
N ASP A 297 6.01 -29.74 -10.73
CA ASP A 297 7.36 -29.22 -10.46
C ASP A 297 7.89 -29.67 -9.07
N LEU A 298 6.99 -29.86 -8.11
CA LEU A 298 7.32 -30.37 -6.79
C LEU A 298 7.44 -31.91 -6.74
N GLY A 299 7.07 -32.63 -7.82
CA GLY A 299 7.06 -34.10 -7.87
C GLY A 299 6.00 -34.74 -6.96
N LEU A 300 4.90 -34.00 -6.68
CA LEU A 300 3.82 -34.47 -5.82
C LEU A 300 2.70 -35.14 -6.62
N ALA A 301 2.01 -36.09 -5.98
CA ALA A 301 0.79 -36.66 -6.56
C ALA A 301 -0.31 -35.59 -6.68
N PRO A 302 -1.20 -35.66 -7.68
CA PRO A 302 -2.20 -34.61 -7.96
C PRO A 302 -3.16 -34.29 -6.80
N ASN A 303 -3.30 -35.17 -5.81
CA ASN A 303 -4.18 -35.01 -4.66
C ASN A 303 -3.43 -34.97 -3.31
N ASP A 304 -2.13 -34.69 -3.33
CA ASP A 304 -1.30 -34.73 -2.11
C ASP A 304 -1.28 -33.34 -1.40
N ILE A 305 -2.42 -32.93 -0.88
CA ILE A 305 -2.56 -31.70 -0.09
C ILE A 305 -1.75 -31.81 1.21
N ALA A 306 -1.61 -32.99 1.80
CA ALA A 306 -0.92 -33.18 3.07
C ALA A 306 0.59 -32.85 2.98
N SER A 307 1.23 -33.25 1.88
CA SER A 307 2.63 -32.86 1.62
C SER A 307 2.79 -31.35 1.38
N LEU A 308 1.88 -30.71 0.65
CA LEU A 308 1.88 -29.26 0.48
C LEU A 308 1.75 -28.52 1.83
N GLN A 309 0.86 -28.99 2.71
CA GLN A 309 0.65 -28.37 4.02
C GLN A 309 1.85 -28.48 4.96
N LYS A 310 2.64 -29.55 4.83
CA LYS A 310 3.86 -29.79 5.63
C LYS A 310 5.12 -29.12 5.03
N MET A 311 5.03 -28.66 3.79
CA MET A 311 6.19 -28.11 3.09
C MET A 311 6.62 -26.76 3.70
N GLU A 312 7.92 -26.53 3.80
CA GLU A 312 8.47 -25.23 4.18
C GLU A 312 7.99 -24.13 3.21
N TRP A 313 7.49 -23.04 3.73
CA TRP A 313 6.92 -21.95 2.93
C TRP A 313 7.89 -21.40 1.87
N ALA A 314 9.19 -21.32 2.18
CA ALA A 314 10.20 -20.84 1.23
C ALA A 314 10.25 -21.70 -0.04
N LYS A 315 10.13 -23.02 0.11
CA LYS A 315 10.06 -23.98 -1.01
C LYS A 315 8.78 -23.80 -1.82
N LEU A 316 7.64 -23.59 -1.15
CA LEU A 316 6.35 -23.31 -1.82
C LEU A 316 6.41 -22.02 -2.64
N VAL A 317 6.90 -20.92 -2.06
CA VAL A 317 7.02 -19.62 -2.74
C VAL A 317 7.94 -19.73 -3.95
N ALA A 318 9.09 -20.39 -3.82
CA ALA A 318 10.03 -20.59 -4.92
C ALA A 318 9.43 -21.45 -6.05
N ALA A 319 8.79 -22.57 -5.73
CA ALA A 319 8.14 -23.43 -6.70
C ALA A 319 6.99 -22.72 -7.43
N GLY A 320 6.18 -21.99 -6.67
CA GLY A 320 5.08 -21.21 -7.22
C GLY A 320 5.55 -20.13 -8.21
N ASN A 321 6.57 -19.37 -7.87
CA ASN A 321 7.13 -18.34 -8.76
C ASN A 321 7.74 -18.97 -10.03
N THR A 322 8.39 -20.13 -9.91
CA THR A 322 8.92 -20.87 -11.06
C THR A 322 7.79 -21.34 -11.99
N ALA A 323 6.72 -21.90 -11.46
CA ALA A 323 5.57 -22.34 -12.23
C ALA A 323 4.85 -21.15 -12.91
N ALA A 324 4.64 -20.05 -12.19
CA ALA A 324 4.04 -18.85 -12.76
C ALA A 324 4.88 -18.25 -13.90
N ALA A 325 6.20 -18.33 -13.84
CA ALA A 325 7.07 -17.90 -14.92
C ALA A 325 6.96 -18.83 -16.16
N LYS A 326 6.77 -20.13 -15.97
CA LYS A 326 6.65 -21.11 -17.06
C LYS A 326 5.31 -21.05 -17.79
N ILE A 327 4.20 -20.82 -17.06
CA ILE A 327 2.85 -20.86 -17.64
C ILE A 327 2.57 -19.66 -18.56
N ASN A 328 3.27 -18.55 -18.35
CA ASN A 328 3.07 -17.36 -19.15
C ASN A 328 4.01 -17.37 -20.37
N PRO A 329 3.50 -17.16 -21.59
CA PRO A 329 4.36 -17.08 -22.77
C PRO A 329 5.29 -15.87 -22.64
N PRO A 330 6.48 -15.92 -23.29
CA PRO A 330 7.33 -14.73 -23.41
C PRO A 330 6.57 -13.59 -24.10
N GLY A 331 6.67 -12.40 -23.56
CA GLY A 331 6.02 -11.23 -24.14
C GLY A 331 5.84 -10.11 -23.12
N PRO A 332 5.43 -8.92 -23.57
CA PRO A 332 5.19 -7.82 -22.68
C PRO A 332 4.04 -8.17 -21.71
N TYR A 333 4.23 -7.86 -20.44
CA TYR A 333 3.16 -7.92 -19.45
C TYR A 333 2.11 -6.87 -19.79
N MET A 334 0.90 -7.31 -20.04
CA MET A 334 -0.25 -6.41 -20.19
C MET A 334 -0.82 -6.18 -18.78
N GLY A 335 -0.62 -4.99 -18.26
CA GLY A 335 -1.02 -4.63 -16.89
C GLY A 335 -2.53 -4.68 -16.64
N PRO A 336 -2.96 -4.40 -15.41
CA PRO A 336 -4.36 -4.29 -15.06
C PRO A 336 -5.12 -3.36 -16.02
N GLY A 337 -6.30 -3.77 -16.48
CA GLY A 337 -7.12 -2.98 -17.39
C GLY A 337 -6.76 -3.05 -18.87
N ALA A 338 -5.62 -3.65 -19.23
CA ALA A 338 -5.27 -3.86 -20.64
C ALA A 338 -6.14 -4.96 -21.27
N PRO A 339 -6.55 -4.81 -22.54
CA PRO A 339 -7.24 -5.86 -23.28
C PRO A 339 -6.31 -7.06 -23.52
N GLY A 340 -6.90 -8.24 -23.64
CA GLY A 340 -6.18 -9.47 -23.93
C GLY A 340 -6.26 -10.53 -22.83
N THR A 341 -5.49 -11.61 -22.98
CA THR A 341 -5.47 -12.70 -22.01
C THR A 341 -4.68 -12.26 -20.76
N PRO A 342 -5.25 -12.33 -19.55
CA PRO A 342 -4.54 -12.00 -18.33
C PRO A 342 -3.36 -12.96 -18.11
N ARG A 343 -2.26 -12.45 -17.55
CA ARG A 343 -1.19 -13.34 -17.09
C ARG A 343 -1.65 -14.13 -15.89
N VAL A 344 -1.34 -15.42 -15.90
CA VAL A 344 -1.60 -16.32 -14.79
C VAL A 344 -0.52 -16.10 -13.72
N GLY A 345 -0.92 -15.97 -12.50
CA GLY A 345 -0.01 -15.74 -11.38
C GLY A 345 -0.78 -15.50 -10.09
N TRP A 346 -0.12 -14.89 -9.13
CA TRP A 346 -0.73 -14.63 -7.84
C TRP A 346 -1.68 -13.43 -7.95
N SER A 347 -2.95 -13.75 -8.12
CA SER A 347 -4.04 -12.78 -8.13
C SER A 347 -5.35 -13.50 -7.83
N PRO A 348 -6.38 -12.81 -7.35
CA PRO A 348 -7.71 -13.39 -7.26
C PRO A 348 -8.21 -13.82 -8.64
N CYS A 349 -9.21 -14.68 -8.67
CA CYS A 349 -9.94 -15.01 -9.89
C CYS A 349 -11.45 -14.94 -9.67
N VAL A 350 -12.21 -14.79 -10.76
CA VAL A 350 -13.66 -14.94 -10.71
C VAL A 350 -13.99 -16.43 -10.53
N ASP A 351 -14.52 -16.77 -9.36
CA ASP A 351 -14.90 -18.14 -8.99
C ASP A 351 -16.43 -18.33 -8.92
N GLY A 352 -17.20 -17.25 -9.07
CA GLY A 352 -18.66 -17.24 -9.00
C GLY A 352 -19.24 -17.33 -7.58
N LYS A 353 -18.41 -17.36 -6.54
CA LYS A 353 -18.80 -17.48 -5.13
C LYS A 353 -18.23 -16.34 -4.29
N VAL A 354 -16.91 -16.26 -4.16
CA VAL A 354 -16.21 -15.21 -3.42
C VAL A 354 -16.13 -13.95 -4.28
N ILE A 355 -15.79 -14.10 -5.55
CA ILE A 355 -15.67 -13.04 -6.54
C ILE A 355 -16.53 -13.37 -7.75
N ASN A 356 -17.54 -12.55 -8.00
CA ASN A 356 -18.56 -12.80 -9.04
C ASN A 356 -18.29 -12.06 -10.35
N MET A 357 -17.36 -11.07 -10.34
CA MET A 357 -17.08 -10.23 -11.50
C MET A 357 -15.67 -9.63 -11.43
N ARG A 358 -15.16 -9.22 -12.57
CA ARG A 358 -13.95 -8.37 -12.66
C ARG A 358 -14.35 -6.91 -12.44
N SER A 359 -14.38 -6.49 -11.17
CA SER A 359 -14.83 -5.16 -10.77
C SER A 359 -14.06 -4.05 -11.49
N PHE A 360 -14.77 -3.11 -12.11
CA PHE A 360 -14.25 -1.98 -12.90
C PHE A 360 -13.43 -2.39 -14.14
N PHE A 361 -13.35 -3.67 -14.46
CA PHE A 361 -12.86 -4.16 -15.75
C PHE A 361 -14.03 -4.37 -16.71
N ASP A 362 -15.03 -5.17 -16.30
CA ASP A 362 -16.25 -5.43 -17.06
C ASP A 362 -17.27 -4.30 -16.84
N ALA A 363 -17.56 -4.00 -15.58
CA ALA A 363 -18.49 -2.95 -15.13
C ALA A 363 -18.15 -2.48 -13.71
N ALA A 364 -18.72 -1.35 -13.28
CA ALA A 364 -18.68 -0.99 -11.88
C ALA A 364 -19.66 -1.88 -11.07
N PRO A 365 -19.27 -2.32 -9.85
CA PRO A 365 -20.12 -3.20 -9.07
C PRO A 365 -21.39 -2.53 -8.58
N GLU A 366 -22.56 -3.07 -8.94
CA GLU A 366 -23.88 -2.55 -8.52
C GLU A 366 -24.07 -2.62 -7.00
N ILE A 367 -23.50 -3.65 -6.33
CA ILE A 367 -23.64 -3.84 -4.88
C ILE A 367 -23.00 -2.72 -4.06
N SER A 368 -22.03 -2.00 -4.62
CA SER A 368 -21.35 -0.85 -3.99
C SER A 368 -21.66 0.48 -4.69
N LYS A 369 -22.77 0.58 -5.42
CA LYS A 369 -23.12 1.81 -6.14
C LYS A 369 -23.24 3.04 -5.24
N HIS A 370 -23.64 2.86 -3.98
CA HIS A 370 -23.78 3.94 -3.00
C HIS A 370 -22.47 4.31 -2.26
N VAL A 371 -21.37 3.61 -2.52
CA VAL A 371 -20.07 3.91 -1.97
C VAL A 371 -19.37 4.97 -2.83
N PRO A 372 -19.12 6.20 -2.35
CA PRO A 372 -18.36 7.18 -3.10
C PRO A 372 -16.91 6.70 -3.29
N MET A 373 -16.31 7.12 -4.40
CA MET A 373 -14.99 6.62 -4.79
C MET A 373 -14.01 7.75 -5.10
N LEU A 374 -12.79 7.67 -4.57
CA LEU A 374 -11.65 8.52 -4.90
C LEU A 374 -10.66 7.70 -5.71
N ILE A 375 -10.29 8.17 -6.91
CA ILE A 375 -9.51 7.39 -7.86
C ILE A 375 -8.41 8.27 -8.44
N GLY A 376 -7.18 7.78 -8.50
CA GLY A 376 -6.13 8.55 -9.13
C GLY A 376 -4.85 7.78 -9.40
N SER A 377 -3.87 8.51 -9.91
CA SER A 377 -2.55 7.99 -10.26
C SER A 377 -1.49 9.08 -10.11
N VAL A 378 -0.23 8.67 -10.17
CA VAL A 378 0.92 9.56 -10.28
C VAL A 378 1.32 9.75 -11.74
N SER A 379 2.12 10.75 -12.07
CA SER A 379 2.48 11.04 -13.47
C SER A 379 3.57 10.12 -14.01
N GLU A 380 4.58 9.77 -13.23
CA GLU A 380 5.73 8.96 -13.67
C GLU A 380 5.68 7.52 -13.14
N GLU A 381 4.53 6.84 -13.30
CA GLU A 381 4.28 5.47 -12.83
C GLU A 381 5.33 4.44 -13.29
N GLY A 382 5.86 4.60 -14.49
CA GLY A 382 6.84 3.71 -15.10
C GLY A 382 8.29 4.03 -14.77
N ASN A 383 8.54 5.00 -13.89
CA ASN A 383 9.90 5.42 -13.57
C ASN A 383 10.68 4.33 -12.85
N ARG A 384 11.75 3.87 -13.48
CA ARG A 384 12.72 2.92 -12.90
C ARG A 384 14.04 3.57 -12.53
N MET A 385 14.18 4.89 -12.69
CA MET A 385 15.35 5.72 -12.35
C MET A 385 16.71 5.29 -12.92
N SER A 386 16.80 4.07 -13.45
CA SER A 386 18.00 3.51 -14.07
C SER A 386 18.18 3.93 -15.53
N SER A 387 17.14 4.49 -16.16
CA SER A 387 17.15 4.88 -17.58
C SER A 387 17.12 6.41 -17.71
N ARG A 388 18.04 6.96 -18.49
CA ARG A 388 18.12 8.40 -18.80
C ARG A 388 18.10 8.60 -20.31
N PRO A 389 16.98 8.28 -20.98
CA PRO A 389 16.94 8.32 -22.43
C PRO A 389 17.10 9.74 -22.98
N THR A 390 17.73 9.85 -24.15
CA THR A 390 17.61 11.02 -25.01
C THR A 390 16.21 11.08 -25.62
N GLU A 391 15.86 12.19 -26.29
CA GLU A 391 14.57 12.29 -26.98
C GLU A 391 14.45 11.25 -28.11
N GLU A 392 15.54 11.00 -28.83
CA GLU A 392 15.61 10.01 -29.89
C GLU A 392 15.43 8.58 -29.37
N GLU A 393 16.08 8.24 -28.27
CA GLU A 393 15.94 6.94 -27.61
C GLU A 393 14.52 6.73 -27.08
N TRP A 394 13.92 7.76 -26.49
CA TRP A 394 12.53 7.74 -26.03
C TRP A 394 11.58 7.52 -27.20
N HIS A 395 11.71 8.33 -28.28
CA HIS A 395 10.92 8.17 -29.50
C HIS A 395 11.05 6.74 -30.06
N ALA A 396 12.29 6.24 -30.24
CA ALA A 396 12.54 4.89 -30.75
C ALA A 396 11.92 3.79 -29.86
N SER A 397 11.89 3.99 -28.56
CA SER A 397 11.23 3.07 -27.63
C SER A 397 9.70 3.04 -27.82
N LEU A 398 9.09 4.21 -27.98
CA LEU A 398 7.65 4.32 -28.27
C LEU A 398 7.29 3.75 -29.64
N ALA A 399 8.13 4.00 -30.65
CA ALA A 399 7.89 3.52 -32.01
C ALA A 399 7.84 1.99 -32.11
N LYS A 400 8.61 1.27 -31.29
CA LYS A 400 8.53 -0.20 -31.17
C LYS A 400 7.15 -0.69 -30.70
N THR A 401 6.45 0.10 -29.91
CA THR A 401 5.15 -0.29 -29.32
C THR A 401 3.97 0.25 -30.12
N TYR A 402 4.05 1.49 -30.58
CA TYR A 402 2.91 2.22 -31.14
C TYR A 402 3.06 2.57 -32.62
N GLY A 403 4.24 2.33 -33.23
CA GLY A 403 4.62 2.81 -34.55
C GLY A 403 5.16 4.24 -34.53
N ASP A 404 5.87 4.62 -35.59
CA ASP A 404 6.67 5.86 -35.65
C ASP A 404 5.80 7.12 -35.58
N GLU A 405 4.70 7.15 -36.32
CA GLU A 405 3.76 8.29 -36.35
C GLU A 405 3.13 8.58 -34.96
N LYS A 406 2.63 7.54 -34.30
CA LYS A 406 2.04 7.70 -32.94
C LYS A 406 3.12 8.07 -31.92
N ALA A 407 4.32 7.50 -32.03
CA ALA A 407 5.44 7.85 -31.15
C ALA A 407 5.79 9.35 -31.27
N ALA A 408 5.92 9.88 -32.49
CA ALA A 408 6.17 11.29 -32.69
C ALA A 408 5.05 12.18 -32.14
N ALA A 409 3.79 11.79 -32.33
CA ALA A 409 2.64 12.50 -31.80
C ALA A 409 2.60 12.51 -30.26
N ILE A 410 2.92 11.40 -29.60
CA ILE A 410 2.99 11.29 -28.13
C ILE A 410 4.09 12.22 -27.60
N VAL A 411 5.30 12.16 -28.16
CA VAL A 411 6.42 13.01 -27.75
C VAL A 411 6.07 14.50 -27.88
N ALA A 412 5.54 14.91 -29.04
CA ALA A 412 5.15 16.30 -29.27
C ALA A 412 4.07 16.78 -28.31
N THR A 413 3.05 15.94 -28.05
CA THR A 413 1.92 16.26 -27.18
C THR A 413 2.38 16.43 -25.73
N LEU A 414 3.21 15.53 -25.21
CA LEU A 414 3.72 15.62 -23.84
C LEU A 414 4.67 16.79 -23.63
N LYS A 415 5.55 17.08 -24.60
CA LYS A 415 6.42 18.28 -24.57
C LYS A 415 5.60 19.57 -24.54
N LYS A 416 4.51 19.64 -25.29
CA LYS A 416 3.59 20.77 -25.32
C LYS A 416 2.83 20.93 -23.98
N ALA A 417 2.37 19.81 -23.40
CA ALA A 417 1.60 19.81 -22.16
C ALA A 417 2.47 20.13 -20.93
N TYR A 418 3.74 19.72 -20.93
CA TYR A 418 4.66 19.86 -19.79
C TYR A 418 6.01 20.46 -20.21
N PRO A 419 6.05 21.70 -20.69
CA PRO A 419 7.28 22.30 -21.24
C PRO A 419 8.40 22.47 -20.21
N GLN A 420 8.06 22.46 -18.91
CA GLN A 420 9.01 22.58 -17.80
C GLN A 420 9.67 21.25 -17.39
N LYS A 421 9.10 20.08 -17.83
CA LYS A 421 9.63 18.77 -17.45
C LYS A 421 10.85 18.41 -18.34
N LYS A 422 11.83 17.74 -17.72
CA LYS A 422 12.97 17.17 -18.45
C LYS A 422 12.51 16.03 -19.37
N ILE A 423 13.22 15.79 -20.47
CA ILE A 423 12.91 14.70 -21.41
C ILE A 423 12.83 13.34 -20.70
N GLN A 424 13.75 13.07 -19.75
CA GLN A 424 13.77 11.85 -18.95
C GLN A 424 12.46 11.69 -18.18
N THR A 425 12.01 12.74 -17.51
CA THR A 425 10.75 12.72 -16.73
C THR A 425 9.53 12.53 -17.63
N LEU A 426 9.48 13.20 -18.79
CA LEU A 426 8.43 12.99 -19.80
C LEU A 426 8.40 11.54 -20.29
N SER A 427 9.58 10.95 -20.51
CA SER A 427 9.67 9.56 -20.97
C SER A 427 9.06 8.59 -19.96
N TYR A 428 9.19 8.85 -18.65
CA TYR A 428 8.65 7.98 -17.59
C TYR A 428 7.12 7.99 -17.52
N MET A 429 6.47 9.04 -18.03
CA MET A 429 4.99 9.09 -18.11
C MET A 429 4.43 8.00 -19.06
N CYS A 430 5.20 7.59 -20.05
CA CYS A 430 4.78 6.58 -21.03
C CYS A 430 5.77 5.41 -21.20
N SER A 431 6.88 5.41 -20.45
CA SER A 431 7.81 4.28 -20.39
C SER A 431 7.28 3.17 -19.48
N GLY A 432 7.76 1.98 -19.71
CA GLY A 432 7.38 0.81 -18.93
C GLY A 432 6.57 -0.19 -19.73
N THR A 433 6.10 -1.20 -19.03
CA THR A 433 5.28 -2.26 -19.63
C THR A 433 3.95 -1.68 -20.11
N PRO A 434 3.48 -1.96 -21.32
CA PRO A 434 2.15 -1.59 -21.76
C PRO A 434 1.09 -1.99 -20.72
N GLY A 435 0.21 -1.04 -20.35
CA GLY A 435 -0.75 -1.22 -19.28
C GLY A 435 -0.27 -0.87 -17.86
N LEU A 436 1.04 -0.68 -17.64
CA LEU A 436 1.63 -0.25 -16.36
C LEU A 436 2.44 1.06 -16.46
N ASN A 437 2.45 1.73 -17.62
CA ASN A 437 3.01 3.08 -17.72
C ASN A 437 2.00 4.13 -17.26
N GLY A 438 2.48 5.34 -17.01
CA GLY A 438 1.66 6.43 -16.45
C GLY A 438 0.39 6.70 -17.25
N LEU A 439 0.49 6.82 -18.56
CA LEU A 439 -0.69 7.08 -19.42
C LEU A 439 -1.68 5.91 -19.44
N SER A 440 -1.22 4.67 -19.39
CA SER A 440 -2.09 3.49 -19.34
C SER A 440 -2.84 3.40 -18.00
N ILE A 441 -2.15 3.65 -16.87
CA ILE A 441 -2.78 3.69 -15.55
C ILE A 441 -3.75 4.85 -15.47
N ARG A 442 -3.40 6.02 -16.03
CA ARG A 442 -4.29 7.17 -16.10
C ARG A 442 -5.54 6.87 -16.95
N ASN A 443 -5.42 6.17 -18.07
CA ASN A 443 -6.56 5.70 -18.87
C ASN A 443 -7.50 4.81 -18.04
N ASN A 444 -6.93 3.92 -17.24
CA ASN A 444 -7.72 3.06 -16.37
C ASN A 444 -8.44 3.86 -15.27
N VAL A 445 -7.83 4.89 -14.70
CA VAL A 445 -8.49 5.83 -13.77
C VAL A 445 -9.73 6.46 -14.42
N VAL A 446 -9.59 6.99 -15.65
CA VAL A 446 -10.72 7.60 -16.39
C VAL A 446 -11.80 6.57 -16.69
N LYS A 447 -11.43 5.34 -17.12
CA LYS A 447 -12.36 4.24 -17.33
C LYS A 447 -13.16 3.91 -16.07
N MET A 448 -12.47 3.72 -14.93
CA MET A 448 -13.11 3.40 -13.66
C MET A 448 -14.07 4.50 -13.21
N ALA A 449 -13.66 5.77 -13.34
CA ALA A 449 -14.48 6.92 -13.02
C ALA A 449 -15.77 6.97 -13.87
N ARG A 450 -15.65 6.71 -15.18
CA ARG A 450 -16.79 6.63 -16.09
C ARG A 450 -17.75 5.50 -15.68
N LEU A 451 -17.22 4.28 -15.49
CA LEU A 451 -18.04 3.14 -15.06
C LEU A 451 -18.75 3.41 -13.73
N LYS A 452 -18.08 4.10 -12.79
CA LYS A 452 -18.73 4.50 -11.53
C LYS A 452 -19.82 5.52 -11.73
N HIS A 453 -19.64 6.49 -12.61
CA HIS A 453 -20.65 7.50 -12.97
C HIS A 453 -21.89 6.88 -13.63
N GLU A 454 -21.71 5.85 -14.46
CA GLU A 454 -22.81 5.13 -15.14
C GLU A 454 -23.81 4.50 -14.16
N LEU A 455 -23.38 4.18 -12.93
CA LEU A 455 -24.28 3.69 -11.86
C LEU A 455 -25.27 4.76 -11.34
N ARG A 456 -25.07 6.04 -11.64
CA ARG A 456 -25.93 7.18 -11.25
C ARG A 456 -26.31 7.20 -9.77
N ALA A 457 -25.36 6.85 -8.90
CA ALA A 457 -25.54 6.78 -7.46
C ALA A 457 -24.48 7.65 -6.74
N ALA A 458 -23.54 7.06 -6.00
CA ALA A 458 -22.52 7.84 -5.34
C ALA A 458 -21.45 8.38 -6.31
N PRO A 459 -20.89 9.57 -6.04
CA PRO A 459 -19.92 10.23 -6.93
C PRO A 459 -18.56 9.53 -6.95
N ALA A 460 -17.79 9.79 -8.02
CA ALA A 460 -16.36 9.56 -8.11
C ALA A 460 -15.61 10.89 -8.15
N TYR A 461 -14.42 10.91 -7.54
CA TYR A 461 -13.50 12.03 -7.55
C TYR A 461 -12.17 11.55 -8.12
N ALA A 462 -11.68 12.23 -9.16
CA ALA A 462 -10.44 11.84 -9.82
C ALA A 462 -9.28 12.77 -9.44
N TYR A 463 -8.09 12.21 -9.26
CA TYR A 463 -6.86 12.99 -9.06
C TYR A 463 -5.72 12.55 -9.97
N TYR A 464 -4.74 13.45 -10.11
CA TYR A 464 -3.47 13.21 -10.76
C TYR A 464 -2.37 13.88 -9.94
N PHE A 465 -1.44 13.08 -9.41
CA PHE A 465 -0.33 13.56 -8.61
C PHE A 465 0.86 13.84 -9.53
N THR A 466 1.25 15.11 -9.63
CA THR A 466 2.28 15.59 -10.57
C THR A 466 3.47 16.25 -9.88
N TRP A 467 3.44 16.33 -8.55
CA TRP A 467 4.49 16.95 -7.76
C TRP A 467 5.84 16.28 -8.01
N GLN A 468 6.87 17.10 -8.25
CA GLN A 468 8.22 16.65 -8.56
C GLN A 468 9.08 16.70 -7.30
N THR A 469 9.65 15.55 -6.89
CA THR A 469 10.62 15.56 -5.79
C THR A 469 11.85 16.40 -6.12
N PRO A 470 12.42 17.15 -5.16
CA PRO A 470 13.71 17.81 -5.34
C PRO A 470 14.91 16.86 -5.24
N ILE A 471 14.68 15.62 -4.79
CA ILE A 471 15.73 14.62 -4.59
C ILE A 471 16.28 14.14 -5.93
N LEU A 472 17.59 13.84 -6.00
CA LEU A 472 18.27 13.40 -7.22
C LEU A 472 18.00 14.33 -8.41
N ASP A 473 18.05 15.65 -8.18
CA ASP A 473 17.81 16.70 -9.19
C ASP A 473 16.44 16.59 -9.88
N GLY A 474 15.43 16.08 -9.19
CA GLY A 474 14.09 15.89 -9.72
C GLY A 474 13.94 14.71 -10.70
N LEU A 475 14.97 13.89 -10.86
CA LEU A 475 14.95 12.74 -11.77
C LEU A 475 13.81 11.74 -11.47
N PRO A 476 13.49 11.43 -10.21
CA PRO A 476 12.41 10.50 -9.91
C PRO A 476 11.03 10.99 -10.37
N GLY A 477 10.82 12.28 -10.48
CA GLY A 477 9.50 12.84 -10.74
C GLY A 477 8.49 12.48 -9.66
N ALA A 478 7.25 12.26 -10.06
CA ALA A 478 6.19 11.67 -9.23
C ALA A 478 6.16 10.15 -9.49
N TRP A 479 7.10 9.41 -8.92
CA TRP A 479 7.26 7.98 -9.14
C TRP A 479 6.10 7.15 -8.54
N HIS A 480 5.96 5.92 -8.97
CA HIS A 480 4.96 4.99 -8.42
C HIS A 480 5.08 4.90 -6.89
N THR A 481 4.02 5.18 -6.14
CA THR A 481 3.92 5.30 -4.68
C THR A 481 4.25 6.68 -4.07
N ALA A 482 4.73 7.65 -4.86
CA ALA A 482 5.16 8.95 -4.32
C ALA A 482 4.07 9.69 -3.52
N GLU A 483 2.80 9.56 -3.90
CA GLU A 483 1.67 10.22 -3.25
C GLU A 483 1.38 9.69 -1.84
N LEU A 484 1.84 8.47 -1.48
CA LEU A 484 1.58 7.88 -0.17
C LEU A 484 2.15 8.73 0.97
N GLN A 485 3.34 9.29 0.79
CA GLN A 485 4.01 10.15 1.76
C GLN A 485 3.18 11.39 2.11
N PHE A 486 2.35 11.82 1.16
CA PHE A 486 1.45 12.98 1.27
C PHE A 486 0.07 12.57 1.80
N CYS A 487 -0.48 11.44 1.34
CA CYS A 487 -1.77 10.94 1.83
C CYS A 487 -1.74 10.60 3.33
N PHE A 488 -0.58 10.19 3.85
CA PHE A 488 -0.36 9.86 5.26
C PHE A 488 0.23 11.02 6.10
N ASP A 489 0.47 12.20 5.51
CA ASP A 489 1.14 13.35 6.16
C ASP A 489 2.54 13.01 6.73
N ASN A 490 3.29 12.13 6.04
CA ASN A 490 4.54 11.53 6.52
C ASN A 490 5.80 12.06 5.81
N THR A 491 5.81 13.29 5.29
CA THR A 491 6.98 13.85 4.58
C THR A 491 8.25 13.81 5.40
N LYS A 492 8.16 14.05 6.73
CA LYS A 492 9.29 13.99 7.64
C LYS A 492 9.85 12.56 7.81
N ARG A 493 8.99 11.53 7.83
CA ARG A 493 9.43 10.13 7.88
C ARG A 493 10.02 9.66 6.55
N CYS A 494 9.66 10.34 5.47
CA CYS A 494 10.02 10.01 4.09
C CYS A 494 10.89 11.11 3.46
N GLU A 495 11.80 11.72 4.23
CA GLU A 495 12.63 12.82 3.74
C GLU A 495 13.56 12.41 2.60
N GLN A 496 13.96 11.12 2.52
CA GLN A 496 14.73 10.59 1.40
C GLN A 496 14.00 10.72 0.07
N GLY A 497 12.66 10.66 0.09
CA GLY A 497 11.83 10.80 -1.12
C GLY A 497 11.27 12.20 -1.32
N THR A 498 11.00 12.94 -0.24
CA THR A 498 10.31 14.24 -0.31
C THR A 498 11.22 15.44 -0.10
N GLY A 499 12.45 15.22 0.43
CA GLY A 499 13.30 16.29 0.94
C GLY A 499 12.71 17.02 2.14
N ASN A 500 11.53 16.63 2.60
CA ASN A 500 10.77 17.27 3.68
C ASN A 500 10.74 18.80 3.59
N THR A 501 10.70 19.33 2.37
CA THR A 501 10.68 20.77 2.11
C THR A 501 9.40 21.41 2.63
N HIS A 502 9.37 22.73 2.74
CA HIS A 502 8.17 23.46 3.15
C HIS A 502 6.99 23.22 2.19
N GLU A 503 7.27 23.16 0.88
CA GLU A 503 6.29 22.86 -0.17
C GLU A 503 5.74 21.44 -0.02
N ALA A 504 6.62 20.44 0.21
CA ALA A 504 6.21 19.05 0.45
C ALA A 504 5.31 18.96 1.69
N GLN A 505 5.68 19.60 2.80
CA GLN A 505 4.86 19.63 4.02
C GLN A 505 3.51 20.32 3.79
N ALA A 506 3.49 21.44 3.06
CA ALA A 506 2.25 22.16 2.75
C ALA A 506 1.32 21.32 1.86
N LEU A 507 1.87 20.62 0.86
CA LEU A 507 1.11 19.72 0.00
C LEU A 507 0.57 18.53 0.79
N ALA A 508 1.38 17.91 1.65
CA ALA A 508 0.96 16.78 2.48
C ALA A 508 -0.23 17.14 3.38
N LYS A 509 -0.19 18.30 4.05
CA LYS A 509 -1.32 18.77 4.87
C LYS A 509 -2.60 18.92 4.05
N ARG A 510 -2.55 19.48 2.83
CA ARG A 510 -3.74 19.61 1.97
C ARG A 510 -4.24 18.25 1.52
N MET A 511 -3.36 17.37 1.09
CA MET A 511 -3.71 16.06 0.56
C MET A 511 -4.29 15.17 1.66
N ALA A 512 -3.62 15.06 2.81
CA ALA A 512 -4.11 14.31 3.97
C ALA A 512 -5.45 14.85 4.48
N SER A 513 -5.64 16.19 4.51
CA SER A 513 -6.94 16.79 4.86
C SER A 513 -8.05 16.38 3.90
N SER A 514 -7.78 16.27 2.59
CA SER A 514 -8.76 15.78 1.60
C SER A 514 -9.11 14.31 1.82
N TRP A 515 -8.13 13.45 2.10
CA TRP A 515 -8.37 12.02 2.40
C TRP A 515 -9.18 11.86 3.68
N ALA A 516 -8.86 12.61 4.74
CA ALA A 516 -9.62 12.62 5.98
C ALA A 516 -11.06 13.15 5.79
N ALA A 517 -11.25 14.24 5.04
CA ALA A 517 -12.57 14.77 4.70
C ALA A 517 -13.39 13.75 3.91
N PHE A 518 -12.76 13.07 2.95
CA PHE A 518 -13.42 12.01 2.18
C PHE A 518 -13.78 10.81 3.07
N ALA A 519 -12.90 10.37 3.98
CA ALA A 519 -13.20 9.33 4.94
C ALA A 519 -14.39 9.70 5.83
N ALA A 520 -14.47 10.95 6.27
CA ALA A 520 -15.54 11.44 7.12
C ALA A 520 -16.89 11.57 6.40
N THR A 521 -16.91 12.13 5.20
CA THR A 521 -18.13 12.62 4.54
C THR A 521 -18.45 11.96 3.19
N GLY A 522 -17.45 11.32 2.55
CA GLY A 522 -17.53 10.89 1.14
C GLY A 522 -17.29 12.01 0.12
N ASN A 523 -16.92 13.22 0.59
CA ASN A 523 -16.53 14.36 -0.23
C ASN A 523 -15.14 14.83 0.18
N PRO A 524 -14.16 14.88 -0.74
CA PRO A 524 -12.78 15.25 -0.43
C PRO A 524 -12.55 16.77 -0.29
N SER A 525 -13.58 17.59 -0.49
CA SER A 525 -13.49 19.04 -0.29
C SER A 525 -13.33 19.38 1.20
N PHE A 526 -12.54 20.39 1.50
CA PHE A 526 -12.39 20.95 2.85
C PHE A 526 -12.19 22.48 2.77
N ALA A 527 -12.12 23.17 3.92
CA ALA A 527 -11.92 24.61 3.96
C ALA A 527 -10.64 25.00 3.22
N GLY A 528 -10.77 25.77 2.13
CA GLY A 528 -9.66 26.20 1.27
C GLY A 528 -9.40 25.31 0.06
N LEU A 529 -10.10 24.18 -0.13
CA LEU A 529 -10.00 23.36 -1.33
C LEU A 529 -11.38 22.79 -1.74
N LYS A 530 -11.87 23.26 -2.88
CA LYS A 530 -13.07 22.68 -3.49
C LYS A 530 -12.66 21.60 -4.48
N TRP A 531 -13.28 20.42 -4.36
CA TRP A 531 -13.05 19.29 -5.28
C TRP A 531 -14.40 18.78 -5.82
N ASP A 532 -14.69 19.09 -7.07
CA ASP A 532 -15.91 18.66 -7.73
C ASP A 532 -15.81 17.19 -8.19
N PRO A 533 -16.90 16.42 -8.18
CA PRO A 533 -16.93 15.09 -8.76
C PRO A 533 -16.51 15.07 -10.22
N THR A 534 -15.88 13.99 -10.66
CA THR A 534 -15.58 13.77 -12.07
C THR A 534 -16.81 13.24 -12.81
N ASN A 535 -16.91 13.53 -14.10
CA ASN A 535 -17.93 13.02 -15.01
C ASN A 535 -17.33 12.73 -16.40
N PRO A 536 -18.01 11.96 -17.26
CA PRO A 536 -17.48 11.58 -18.58
C PRO A 536 -17.27 12.75 -19.55
N GLU A 537 -18.00 13.85 -19.39
CA GLU A 537 -17.95 15.01 -20.30
C GLU A 537 -16.64 15.81 -20.09
N THR A 538 -16.24 16.00 -18.85
CA THR A 538 -15.09 16.84 -18.50
C THR A 538 -13.89 16.05 -18.01
N ASN A 539 -14.08 14.82 -17.53
CA ASN A 539 -13.07 14.03 -16.81
C ASN A 539 -12.31 14.86 -15.75
N LYS A 540 -13.08 15.73 -15.05
CA LYS A 540 -12.55 16.68 -14.08
C LYS A 540 -11.64 16.01 -13.07
N THR A 541 -10.44 16.51 -12.91
CA THR A 541 -9.37 15.87 -12.15
C THR A 541 -8.67 16.90 -11.27
N MET A 542 -8.47 16.58 -10.00
CA MET A 542 -7.64 17.36 -9.07
C MET A 542 -6.17 17.12 -9.38
N ILE A 543 -5.44 18.16 -9.70
CA ILE A 543 -3.99 18.14 -9.80
C ILE A 543 -3.39 18.35 -8.40
N TRP A 544 -2.57 17.40 -7.96
CA TRP A 544 -1.79 17.50 -6.74
C TRP A 544 -0.35 17.86 -7.06
N ASP A 545 -0.04 19.12 -6.86
CA ASP A 545 1.26 19.73 -7.07
C ASP A 545 1.43 20.87 -6.05
N ASN A 546 2.48 21.67 -6.14
CA ASN A 546 2.66 22.87 -5.31
C ASN A 546 1.42 23.80 -5.35
N GLU A 547 0.79 23.92 -6.52
CA GLU A 547 -0.52 24.53 -6.70
C GLU A 547 -1.57 23.47 -7.01
N CYS A 548 -2.50 23.27 -6.07
CA CYS A 548 -3.58 22.28 -6.23
C CYS A 548 -4.79 22.93 -6.92
N HIS A 549 -5.24 22.36 -8.03
CA HIS A 549 -6.38 22.91 -8.80
C HIS A 549 -7.08 21.83 -9.63
N LEU A 550 -8.32 22.10 -10.02
CA LEU A 550 -9.09 21.23 -10.90
C LEU A 550 -8.80 21.54 -12.37
N VAL A 551 -8.59 20.47 -13.15
CA VAL A 551 -8.39 20.53 -14.60
C VAL A 551 -9.34 19.57 -15.28
N ASP A 552 -9.87 19.96 -16.43
CA ASP A 552 -10.66 19.09 -17.27
C ASP A 552 -9.74 18.25 -18.17
N ASP A 553 -9.88 16.94 -18.06
CA ASP A 553 -9.21 15.90 -18.86
C ASP A 553 -7.68 16.09 -19.04
N PRO A 554 -6.88 16.24 -17.97
CA PRO A 554 -5.43 16.34 -18.11
C PRO A 554 -4.89 15.13 -18.87
N ASP A 555 -3.92 15.34 -19.77
CA ASP A 555 -3.33 14.35 -20.68
C ASP A 555 -4.31 13.71 -21.69
N GLY A 556 -5.51 14.25 -21.85
CA GLY A 556 -6.54 13.70 -22.72
C GLY A 556 -6.07 13.52 -24.18
N GLU A 557 -5.30 14.47 -24.72
CA GLU A 557 -4.75 14.36 -26.07
C GLU A 557 -3.76 13.19 -26.20
N ALA A 558 -2.79 13.07 -25.28
CA ALA A 558 -1.80 11.98 -25.30
C ALA A 558 -2.46 10.61 -25.09
N ARG A 559 -3.43 10.52 -24.19
CA ARG A 559 -4.16 9.27 -23.93
C ARG A 559 -4.97 8.80 -25.13
N LYS A 560 -5.62 9.70 -25.86
CA LYS A 560 -6.37 9.38 -27.09
C LYS A 560 -5.46 8.80 -28.18
N ILE A 561 -4.24 9.32 -28.33
CA ILE A 561 -3.27 8.79 -29.31
C ILE A 561 -2.92 7.33 -28.99
N ILE A 562 -2.72 7.00 -27.70
CA ILE A 562 -2.39 5.62 -27.28
C ILE A 562 -3.57 4.67 -27.49
N LEU A 563 -4.81 5.14 -27.30
CA LEU A 563 -6.02 4.32 -27.41
C LEU A 563 -6.50 4.14 -28.87
N ALA A 564 -6.15 5.06 -29.76
CA ALA A 564 -6.44 4.96 -31.19
C ALA A 564 -5.59 3.89 -31.87
#